data_a7cb338a04674e470619e996bffbc480
#
_entry.id   a7cb338a04674e470619e996bffbc480
#
_cell.length_a   1.000
_cell.length_b   1.000
_cell.length_c   1.000
_cell.angle_alpha   90.00
_cell.angle_beta   90.00
_cell.angle_gamma   90.00
#
_symmetry.space_group_name_H-M   'P 1'
#
loop_
_entity.id
_entity.type
_entity.pdbx_description
1 polymer ?
#
loop_
_entity_poly.entity_id
_entity_poly.type
_entity_poly.pdbx_seq_one_letter_code
_entity_poly.pdbx_strand_id
1 'polypeptide(L)'
;MSKLGSQLLASILVNAFYEMKNYPAVLVITVLSPLSFLTLIFFVSGGTLLGVGIVGGLIMTMFSAGTSLQADLSHLKNDFKLQDMVVGSPTSASVYVAGMAISELIYSSPALAILAVLFGLFVHVELAAVLGIGIVMVLMFLMSISLGFAFATLSSDIVQSFAFTRLLSLLFTTLAPVYYPITYIPLPWRYLAYLSPTTYAAQIGHDLIGFLSVPTDMLLIDWVVLLSLTALFLWIGMKKARWREI
;
A
#
# COMPACT_ATOMS: atom_id res chain seq x y z
N MET A 1 3.30 5.26 30.72
CA MET A 1 3.28 5.43 29.26
C MET A 1 3.27 6.94 28.98
N SER A 2 4.02 7.38 27.97
CA SER A 2 3.92 8.79 27.52
C SER A 2 2.48 9.06 26.99
N LYS A 3 1.99 10.30 27.09
CA LYS A 3 0.67 10.67 26.56
C LYS A 3 0.51 10.24 25.07
N LEU A 4 1.59 10.32 24.31
CA LEU A 4 1.65 9.95 22.90
C LEU A 4 1.49 8.42 22.69
N GLY A 5 2.12 7.62 23.54
CA GLY A 5 1.98 6.16 23.47
C GLY A 5 0.57 5.67 23.80
N SER A 6 -0.13 6.31 24.75
CA SER A 6 -1.51 5.95 25.06
C SER A 6 -2.49 6.34 23.94
N GLN A 7 -2.26 7.46 23.26
CA GLN A 7 -3.09 7.89 22.13
C GLN A 7 -2.93 6.95 20.91
N LEU A 8 -1.69 6.58 20.57
CA LEU A 8 -1.41 5.60 19.51
C LEU A 8 -2.04 4.24 19.83
N LEU A 9 -1.87 3.76 21.07
CA LEU A 9 -2.44 2.48 21.50
C LEU A 9 -3.97 2.49 21.40
N ALA A 10 -4.61 3.57 21.85
CA ALA A 10 -6.06 3.71 21.76
C ALA A 10 -6.54 3.67 20.29
N SER A 11 -5.85 4.39 19.39
CA SER A 11 -6.15 4.37 17.95
C SER A 11 -6.02 2.95 17.38
N ILE A 12 -4.94 2.24 17.67
CA ILE A 12 -4.71 0.86 17.20
C ILE A 12 -5.76 -0.10 17.73
N LEU A 13 -6.11 -0.02 19.01
CA LEU A 13 -7.12 -0.90 19.61
C LEU A 13 -8.49 -0.72 18.96
N VAL A 14 -8.88 0.51 18.66
CA VAL A 14 -10.17 0.82 18.04
C VAL A 14 -10.18 0.46 16.56
N ASN A 15 -9.19 0.92 15.79
CA ASN A 15 -9.23 0.82 14.33
C ASN A 15 -8.64 -0.50 13.77
N ALA A 16 -7.88 -1.28 14.57
CA ALA A 16 -7.40 -2.59 14.14
C ALA A 16 -8.11 -3.71 14.88
N PHE A 17 -7.86 -3.84 16.18
CA PHE A 17 -8.32 -5.02 16.93
C PHE A 17 -9.84 -5.12 17.06
N TYR A 18 -10.52 -3.99 17.28
CA TYR A 18 -11.98 -3.98 17.33
C TYR A 18 -12.59 -4.35 15.98
N GLU A 19 -12.05 -3.81 14.88
CA GLU A 19 -12.53 -4.13 13.53
C GLU A 19 -12.25 -5.58 13.16
N MET A 20 -11.04 -6.09 13.39
CA MET A 20 -10.68 -7.49 13.15
C MET A 20 -11.62 -8.46 13.88
N LYS A 21 -12.01 -8.11 15.11
CA LYS A 21 -12.91 -8.94 15.92
C LYS A 21 -14.35 -8.91 15.41
N ASN A 22 -14.84 -7.74 14.99
CA ASN A 22 -16.25 -7.56 14.63
C ASN A 22 -16.52 -7.84 13.13
N TYR A 23 -15.51 -7.69 12.27
CA TYR A 23 -15.64 -7.86 10.82
C TYR A 23 -14.66 -8.91 10.26
N PRO A 24 -14.70 -10.17 10.72
CA PRO A 24 -13.75 -11.21 10.28
C PRO A 24 -13.84 -11.49 8.76
N ALA A 25 -14.98 -11.23 8.14
CA ALA A 25 -15.14 -11.40 6.69
C ALA A 25 -14.22 -10.47 5.89
N VAL A 26 -13.94 -9.27 6.40
CA VAL A 26 -13.05 -8.31 5.73
C VAL A 26 -11.60 -8.81 5.78
N LEU A 27 -11.17 -9.42 6.90
CA LEU A 27 -9.86 -10.08 6.97
C LEU A 27 -9.71 -11.19 5.93
N VAL A 28 -10.75 -12.00 5.77
CA VAL A 28 -10.75 -13.06 4.75
C VAL A 28 -10.56 -12.47 3.35
N ILE A 29 -11.28 -11.40 3.03
CA ILE A 29 -11.17 -10.71 1.74
C ILE A 29 -9.76 -10.12 1.55
N THR A 30 -9.18 -9.50 2.58
CA THR A 30 -7.83 -8.93 2.54
C THR A 30 -6.77 -9.99 2.23
N VAL A 31 -6.93 -11.21 2.78
CA VAL A 31 -6.04 -12.35 2.50
C VAL A 31 -6.31 -12.94 1.13
N LEU A 32 -7.57 -13.13 0.76
CA LEU A 32 -7.94 -13.78 -0.50
C LEU A 32 -7.57 -12.94 -1.72
N SER A 33 -7.58 -11.61 -1.63
CA SER A 33 -7.28 -10.72 -2.76
C SER A 33 -5.90 -11.00 -3.38
N PRO A 34 -4.77 -10.88 -2.67
CA PRO A 34 -3.45 -11.16 -3.23
C PRO A 34 -3.28 -12.63 -3.61
N LEU A 35 -3.87 -13.57 -2.85
CA LEU A 35 -3.78 -15.00 -3.15
C LEU A 35 -4.55 -15.37 -4.43
N SER A 36 -5.65 -14.69 -4.74
CA SER A 36 -6.41 -14.89 -5.98
C SER A 36 -5.57 -14.52 -7.20
N PHE A 37 -4.88 -13.36 -7.16
CA PHE A 37 -3.95 -12.97 -8.22
C PHE A 37 -2.78 -13.95 -8.34
N LEU A 38 -2.24 -14.40 -7.23
CA LEU A 38 -1.13 -15.35 -7.20
C LEU A 38 -1.53 -16.69 -7.80
N THR A 39 -2.74 -17.18 -7.48
CA THR A 39 -3.31 -18.39 -8.05
C THR A 39 -3.51 -18.27 -9.55
N LEU A 40 -4.06 -17.13 -10.02
CA LEU A 40 -4.23 -16.86 -11.45
C LEU A 40 -2.88 -16.91 -12.18
N ILE A 41 -1.86 -16.22 -11.64
CA ILE A 41 -0.52 -16.16 -12.22
C ILE A 41 0.12 -17.55 -12.24
N PHE A 42 -0.02 -18.31 -11.16
CA PHE A 42 0.49 -19.68 -11.09
C PHE A 42 -0.08 -20.55 -12.22
N PHE A 43 -1.39 -20.54 -12.42
CA PHE A 43 -2.02 -21.34 -13.49
C PHE A 43 -1.68 -20.84 -14.89
N VAL A 44 -1.69 -19.51 -15.11
CA VAL A 44 -1.41 -18.95 -16.45
C VAL A 44 0.06 -19.14 -16.85
N SER A 45 0.98 -19.04 -15.88
CA SER A 45 2.42 -19.16 -16.16
C SER A 45 2.97 -20.60 -15.99
N GLY A 46 2.14 -21.55 -15.56
CA GLY A 46 2.65 -22.87 -15.18
C GLY A 46 3.65 -22.82 -14.02
N GLY A 47 3.54 -21.82 -13.14
CA GLY A 47 4.40 -21.61 -11.98
C GLY A 47 5.68 -20.81 -12.25
N THR A 48 6.03 -20.51 -13.49
CA THR A 48 7.28 -19.82 -13.83
C THR A 48 7.36 -18.39 -13.28
N LEU A 49 6.22 -17.70 -13.12
CA LEU A 49 6.12 -16.35 -12.59
C LEU A 49 5.75 -16.30 -11.10
N LEU A 50 5.82 -17.42 -10.38
CA LEU A 50 5.38 -17.46 -8.99
C LEU A 50 6.14 -16.48 -8.10
N GLY A 51 7.47 -16.41 -8.22
CA GLY A 51 8.30 -15.46 -7.46
C GLY A 51 7.94 -14.01 -7.76
N VAL A 52 7.73 -13.68 -9.03
CA VAL A 52 7.27 -12.35 -9.48
C VAL A 52 5.91 -12.02 -8.87
N GLY A 53 4.98 -12.97 -8.92
CA GLY A 53 3.65 -12.83 -8.33
C GLY A 53 3.67 -12.60 -6.82
N ILE A 54 4.54 -13.31 -6.08
CA ILE A 54 4.71 -13.15 -4.63
C ILE A 54 5.21 -11.73 -4.29
N VAL A 55 6.27 -11.27 -4.98
CA VAL A 55 6.81 -9.91 -4.80
C VAL A 55 5.77 -8.87 -5.15
N GLY A 56 5.06 -9.04 -6.27
CA GLY A 56 3.95 -8.19 -6.66
C GLY A 56 2.84 -8.15 -5.61
N GLY A 57 2.50 -9.30 -5.05
CA GLY A 57 1.53 -9.41 -3.96
C GLY A 57 1.95 -8.64 -2.70
N LEU A 58 3.22 -8.72 -2.29
CA LEU A 58 3.77 -7.94 -1.16
C LEU A 58 3.68 -6.44 -1.41
N ILE A 59 4.11 -5.96 -2.59
CA ILE A 59 4.06 -4.55 -2.99
C ILE A 59 2.61 -4.05 -3.00
N MET A 60 1.70 -4.82 -3.63
CA MET A 60 0.30 -4.42 -3.74
C MET A 60 -0.45 -4.48 -2.42
N THR A 61 -0.11 -5.40 -1.52
CA THR A 61 -0.71 -5.44 -0.17
C THR A 61 -0.32 -4.19 0.61
N MET A 62 0.95 -3.75 0.54
CA MET A 62 1.39 -2.50 1.17
C MET A 62 0.73 -1.27 0.55
N PHE A 63 0.59 -1.24 -0.77
CA PHE A 63 -0.12 -0.16 -1.45
C PHE A 63 -1.60 -0.10 -1.05
N SER A 64 -2.27 -1.25 -1.03
CA SER A 64 -3.69 -1.34 -0.66
C SER A 64 -3.92 -0.95 0.80
N ALA A 65 -3.07 -1.39 1.72
CA ALA A 65 -3.15 -1.00 3.13
C ALA A 65 -3.10 0.52 3.31
N GLY A 66 -2.20 1.22 2.59
CA GLY A 66 -2.14 2.67 2.68
C GLY A 66 -3.32 3.39 2.01
N THR A 67 -3.86 2.85 0.92
CA THR A 67 -5.01 3.47 0.22
C THR A 67 -6.33 3.20 0.91
N SER A 68 -6.52 2.10 1.66
CA SER A 68 -7.73 1.85 2.45
C SER A 68 -7.95 2.90 3.53
N LEU A 69 -6.87 3.49 4.07
CA LEU A 69 -6.94 4.62 4.97
C LEU A 69 -7.83 5.76 4.46
N GLN A 70 -7.92 5.96 3.14
CA GLN A 70 -8.79 6.96 2.53
C GLN A 70 -10.27 6.70 2.84
N ALA A 71 -10.71 5.46 2.67
CA ALA A 71 -12.11 5.08 2.90
C ALA A 71 -12.46 5.19 4.38
N ASP A 72 -11.57 4.71 5.25
CA ASP A 72 -11.77 4.72 6.70
C ASP A 72 -11.80 6.13 7.28
N LEU A 73 -10.85 6.99 6.87
CA LEU A 73 -10.87 8.41 7.27
C LEU A 73 -12.14 9.12 6.80
N SER A 74 -12.59 8.84 5.57
CA SER A 74 -13.81 9.43 5.04
C SER A 74 -15.06 8.94 5.77
N HIS A 75 -15.11 7.65 6.11
CA HIS A 75 -16.19 7.05 6.89
C HIS A 75 -16.25 7.65 8.31
N LEU A 76 -15.12 7.73 8.98
CA LEU A 76 -15.03 8.31 10.32
C LEU A 76 -15.39 9.80 10.33
N LYS A 77 -15.05 10.54 9.28
CA LYS A 77 -15.39 11.96 9.13
C LYS A 77 -16.90 12.15 8.91
N ASN A 78 -17.46 11.45 7.93
CA ASN A 78 -18.79 11.76 7.40
C ASN A 78 -19.92 11.04 8.18
N ASP A 79 -19.74 9.78 8.58
CA ASP A 79 -20.80 8.98 9.18
C ASP A 79 -20.81 9.06 10.70
N PHE A 80 -19.65 9.04 11.33
CA PHE A 80 -19.56 9.02 12.80
C PHE A 80 -19.22 10.37 13.43
N LYS A 81 -18.84 11.38 12.63
CA LYS A 81 -18.34 12.68 13.14
C LYS A 81 -17.21 12.52 14.18
N LEU A 82 -16.54 11.37 14.17
CA LEU A 82 -15.43 11.08 15.08
C LEU A 82 -14.28 12.03 14.90
N GLN A 83 -14.11 12.59 13.69
CA GLN A 83 -13.09 13.59 13.43
C GLN A 83 -13.29 14.82 14.33
N ASP A 84 -14.52 15.26 14.56
CA ASP A 84 -14.83 16.39 15.44
C ASP A 84 -14.42 16.09 16.88
N MET A 85 -14.66 14.86 17.35
CA MET A 85 -14.21 14.42 18.68
C MET A 85 -12.69 14.34 18.80
N VAL A 86 -12.01 13.87 17.75
CA VAL A 86 -10.54 13.81 17.72
C VAL A 86 -9.93 15.20 17.64
N VAL A 87 -10.53 16.11 16.85
CA VAL A 87 -10.11 17.54 16.77
C VAL A 87 -10.31 18.26 18.10
N GLY A 88 -11.37 17.92 18.85
CA GLY A 88 -11.61 18.43 20.21
C GLY A 88 -10.70 17.81 21.28
N SER A 89 -9.98 16.73 20.95
CA SER A 89 -9.04 16.06 21.85
C SER A 89 -7.64 16.71 21.79
N PRO A 90 -6.75 16.46 22.75
CA PRO A 90 -5.37 16.92 22.70
C PRO A 90 -4.49 16.15 21.71
N THR A 91 -5.08 15.32 20.84
CA THR A 91 -4.36 14.51 19.85
C THR A 91 -3.98 15.35 18.64
N SER A 92 -2.72 15.27 18.19
CA SER A 92 -2.28 15.94 16.97
C SER A 92 -2.67 15.13 15.71
N ALA A 93 -2.84 15.83 14.59
CA ALA A 93 -3.14 15.22 13.30
C ALA A 93 -2.17 14.09 12.91
N SER A 94 -0.88 14.34 13.11
CA SER A 94 0.18 13.37 12.79
C SER A 94 0.08 12.09 13.64
N VAL A 95 -0.25 12.21 14.92
CA VAL A 95 -0.43 11.06 15.81
C VAL A 95 -1.67 10.25 15.42
N TYR A 96 -2.75 10.92 15.05
CA TYR A 96 -3.97 10.27 14.59
C TYR A 96 -3.75 9.51 13.28
N VAL A 97 -3.18 10.16 12.25
CA VAL A 97 -2.88 9.53 10.95
C VAL A 97 -1.87 8.38 11.11
N ALA A 98 -0.84 8.56 11.95
CA ALA A 98 0.11 7.48 12.24
C ALA A 98 -0.56 6.29 12.94
N GLY A 99 -1.47 6.54 13.88
CA GLY A 99 -2.24 5.48 14.54
C GLY A 99 -3.11 4.71 13.57
N MET A 100 -3.83 5.40 12.69
CA MET A 100 -4.62 4.78 11.63
C MET A 100 -3.74 3.99 10.65
N ALA A 101 -2.62 4.55 10.19
CA ALA A 101 -1.69 3.88 9.30
C ALA A 101 -1.12 2.58 9.92
N ILE A 102 -0.76 2.60 11.19
CA ILE A 102 -0.33 1.40 11.92
C ILE A 102 -1.47 0.39 12.01
N SER A 103 -2.71 0.85 12.22
CA SER A 103 -3.90 -0.02 12.26
C SER A 103 -4.10 -0.75 10.93
N GLU A 104 -3.93 -0.07 9.79
CA GLU A 104 -4.00 -0.67 8.46
C GLU A 104 -2.92 -1.74 8.23
N LEU A 105 -1.68 -1.50 8.71
CA LEU A 105 -0.62 -2.51 8.67
C LEU A 105 -0.97 -3.75 9.50
N ILE A 106 -1.50 -3.56 10.70
CA ILE A 106 -1.93 -4.67 11.56
C ILE A 106 -3.06 -5.43 10.89
N TYR A 107 -4.01 -4.72 10.29
CA TYR A 107 -5.12 -5.31 9.56
C TYR A 107 -4.67 -6.12 8.35
N SER A 108 -3.65 -5.65 7.64
CA SER A 108 -3.04 -6.33 6.48
C SER A 108 -2.02 -7.41 6.88
N SER A 109 -1.66 -7.49 8.16
CA SER A 109 -0.60 -8.41 8.64
C SER A 109 -0.85 -9.90 8.33
N PRO A 110 -2.09 -10.46 8.34
CA PRO A 110 -2.31 -11.85 7.97
C PRO A 110 -1.96 -12.13 6.50
N ALA A 111 -2.32 -11.22 5.59
CA ALA A 111 -1.97 -11.34 4.18
C ALA A 111 -0.46 -11.24 3.97
N LEU A 112 0.18 -10.26 4.62
CA LEU A 112 1.63 -10.09 4.58
C LEU A 112 2.37 -11.30 5.15
N ALA A 113 1.89 -11.89 6.25
CA ALA A 113 2.49 -13.08 6.85
C ALA A 113 2.44 -14.28 5.89
N ILE A 114 1.30 -14.52 5.24
CA ILE A 114 1.16 -15.60 4.27
C ILE A 114 2.09 -15.37 3.07
N LEU A 115 2.11 -14.15 2.51
CA LEU A 115 2.99 -13.82 1.39
C LEU A 115 4.47 -13.91 1.78
N ALA A 116 4.85 -13.52 3.01
CA ALA A 116 6.21 -13.64 3.51
C ALA A 116 6.63 -15.11 3.67
N VAL A 117 5.73 -15.98 4.15
CA VAL A 117 5.98 -17.44 4.20
C VAL A 117 6.16 -17.99 2.80
N LEU A 118 5.29 -17.63 1.85
CA LEU A 118 5.42 -18.06 0.45
C LEU A 118 6.72 -17.53 -0.18
N PHE A 119 7.10 -16.29 0.14
CA PHE A 119 8.38 -15.73 -0.29
C PHE A 119 9.56 -16.57 0.22
N GLY A 120 9.60 -16.89 1.49
CA GLY A 120 10.67 -17.73 2.08
C GLY A 120 10.72 -19.16 1.53
N LEU A 121 9.57 -19.71 1.09
CA LEU A 121 9.50 -21.06 0.54
C LEU A 121 9.90 -21.13 -0.95
N PHE A 122 9.54 -20.13 -1.73
CA PHE A 122 9.66 -20.17 -3.19
C PHE A 122 10.71 -19.21 -3.78
N VAL A 123 11.13 -18.20 -3.03
CA VAL A 123 12.08 -17.18 -3.51
C VAL A 123 13.38 -17.29 -2.70
N HIS A 124 14.42 -17.80 -3.33
CA HIS A 124 15.72 -18.00 -2.71
C HIS A 124 16.65 -16.87 -3.12
N VAL A 125 16.83 -15.89 -2.26
CA VAL A 125 17.64 -14.69 -2.51
C VAL A 125 18.53 -14.37 -1.31
N GLU A 126 19.55 -13.55 -1.54
CA GLU A 126 20.43 -13.06 -0.49
C GLU A 126 19.70 -12.08 0.45
N LEU A 127 20.23 -11.95 1.68
CA LEU A 127 19.69 -11.03 2.69
C LEU A 127 19.58 -9.58 2.17
N ALA A 128 20.53 -9.15 1.33
CA ALA A 128 20.52 -7.81 0.75
C ALA A 128 19.28 -7.58 -0.12
N ALA A 129 18.88 -8.58 -0.92
CA ALA A 129 17.65 -8.51 -1.73
C ALA A 129 16.38 -8.47 -0.86
N VAL A 130 16.33 -9.27 0.21
CA VAL A 130 15.22 -9.25 1.19
C VAL A 130 15.08 -7.86 1.81
N LEU A 131 16.19 -7.24 2.22
CA LEU A 131 16.20 -5.89 2.77
C LEU A 131 15.77 -4.86 1.72
N GLY A 132 16.23 -4.99 0.48
CA GLY A 132 15.82 -4.15 -0.64
C GLY A 132 14.31 -4.19 -0.89
N ILE A 133 13.72 -5.39 -0.92
CA ILE A 133 12.26 -5.58 -1.04
C ILE A 133 11.54 -4.95 0.15
N GLY A 134 12.06 -5.11 1.36
CA GLY A 134 11.52 -4.47 2.56
C GLY A 134 11.51 -2.94 2.45
N ILE A 135 12.56 -2.33 1.91
CA ILE A 135 12.61 -0.89 1.65
C ILE A 135 11.55 -0.47 0.62
N VAL A 136 11.42 -1.22 -0.49
CA VAL A 136 10.38 -0.97 -1.50
C VAL A 136 8.99 -1.03 -0.88
N MET A 137 8.72 -2.04 -0.05
CA MET A 137 7.43 -2.19 0.65
C MET A 137 7.15 -0.97 1.56
N VAL A 138 8.13 -0.51 2.32
CA VAL A 138 7.99 0.67 3.19
C VAL A 138 7.73 1.93 2.37
N LEU A 139 8.46 2.15 1.27
CA LEU A 139 8.24 3.29 0.38
C LEU A 139 6.84 3.28 -0.22
N MET A 140 6.39 2.11 -0.70
CA MET A 140 5.04 1.94 -1.25
C MET A 140 3.96 2.24 -0.21
N PHE A 141 4.14 1.78 1.03
CA PHE A 141 3.21 2.06 2.12
C PHE A 141 3.16 3.55 2.47
N LEU A 142 4.31 4.20 2.64
CA LEU A 142 4.39 5.63 2.94
C LEU A 142 3.75 6.48 1.84
N MET A 143 4.00 6.14 0.59
CA MET A 143 3.40 6.81 -0.56
C MET A 143 1.88 6.64 -0.58
N SER A 144 1.39 5.41 -0.38
CA SER A 144 -0.04 5.10 -0.43
C SER A 144 -0.83 5.71 0.72
N ILE A 145 -0.28 5.76 1.95
CA ILE A 145 -0.87 6.50 3.07
C ILE A 145 -1.06 7.97 2.72
N SER A 146 -0.03 8.58 2.14
CA SER A 146 -0.06 10.00 1.79
C SER A 146 -1.11 10.30 0.72
N LEU A 147 -1.23 9.41 -0.28
CA LEU A 147 -2.28 9.46 -1.28
C LEU A 147 -3.66 9.28 -0.64
N GLY A 148 -3.82 8.24 0.17
CA GLY A 148 -5.08 7.96 0.88
C GLY A 148 -5.53 9.15 1.71
N PHE A 149 -4.62 9.75 2.49
CA PHE A 149 -4.91 10.93 3.29
C PHE A 149 -5.26 12.16 2.45
N ALA A 150 -4.52 12.42 1.36
CA ALA A 150 -4.81 13.53 0.46
C ALA A 150 -6.20 13.40 -0.19
N PHE A 151 -6.55 12.20 -0.65
CA PHE A 151 -7.87 11.95 -1.25
C PHE A 151 -9.01 11.95 -0.22
N ALA A 152 -8.77 11.48 1.01
CA ALA A 152 -9.76 11.59 2.09
C ALA A 152 -10.13 13.06 2.39
N THR A 153 -9.15 13.96 2.34
CA THR A 153 -9.40 15.40 2.54
C THR A 153 -10.13 16.06 1.37
N LEU A 154 -9.99 15.51 0.17
CA LEU A 154 -10.66 16.01 -1.05
C LEU A 154 -12.06 15.45 -1.23
N SER A 155 -12.39 14.33 -0.58
CA SER A 155 -13.70 13.68 -0.71
C SER A 155 -14.76 14.42 0.10
N SER A 156 -15.88 14.75 -0.56
CA SER A 156 -17.03 15.40 0.08
C SER A 156 -17.91 14.39 0.84
N ASP A 157 -17.92 13.14 0.40
CA ASP A 157 -18.73 12.07 0.97
C ASP A 157 -18.05 10.70 0.83
N ILE A 158 -18.62 9.68 1.48
CA ILE A 158 -18.07 8.32 1.50
C ILE A 158 -18.12 7.66 0.11
N VAL A 159 -19.14 7.95 -0.71
CA VAL A 159 -19.29 7.35 -2.04
C VAL A 159 -18.18 7.84 -2.96
N GLN A 160 -17.89 9.14 -2.91
CA GLN A 160 -16.78 9.75 -3.65
C GLN A 160 -15.44 9.20 -3.18
N SER A 161 -15.27 8.99 -1.87
CA SER A 161 -14.06 8.40 -1.31
C SER A 161 -13.83 6.98 -1.84
N PHE A 162 -14.83 6.13 -1.82
CA PHE A 162 -14.74 4.79 -2.40
C PHE A 162 -14.46 4.81 -3.91
N ALA A 163 -15.04 5.78 -4.65
CA ALA A 163 -14.76 5.93 -6.07
C ALA A 163 -13.29 6.27 -6.33
N PHE A 164 -12.70 7.18 -5.54
CA PHE A 164 -11.27 7.51 -5.64
C PHE A 164 -10.37 6.32 -5.27
N THR A 165 -10.69 5.59 -4.20
CA THR A 165 -9.93 4.39 -3.82
C THR A 165 -9.95 3.34 -4.93
N ARG A 166 -11.11 3.09 -5.54
CA ARG A 166 -11.25 2.16 -6.66
C ARG A 166 -10.49 2.62 -7.90
N LEU A 167 -10.57 3.91 -8.21
CA LEU A 167 -9.84 4.50 -9.34
C LEU A 167 -8.32 4.34 -9.16
N LEU A 168 -7.79 4.69 -7.99
CA LEU A 168 -6.38 4.52 -7.68
C LEU A 168 -5.94 3.05 -7.75
N SER A 169 -6.73 2.16 -7.15
CA SER A 169 -6.44 0.73 -7.20
C SER A 169 -6.43 0.21 -8.64
N LEU A 170 -7.42 0.60 -9.45
CA LEU A 170 -7.48 0.21 -10.86
C LEU A 170 -6.25 0.71 -11.63
N LEU A 171 -5.93 1.99 -11.52
CA LEU A 171 -4.80 2.60 -12.23
C LEU A 171 -3.48 1.96 -11.83
N PHE A 172 -3.23 1.78 -10.54
CA PHE A 172 -1.94 1.28 -10.05
C PHE A 172 -1.79 -0.24 -10.09
N THR A 173 -2.90 -0.98 -10.22
CA THR A 173 -2.86 -2.44 -10.38
C THR A 173 -2.90 -2.86 -11.85
N THR A 174 -3.77 -2.21 -12.65
CA THR A 174 -3.99 -2.62 -14.04
C THR A 174 -2.97 -2.04 -15.01
N LEU A 175 -2.57 -0.78 -14.80
CA LEU A 175 -1.55 -0.15 -15.64
C LEU A 175 -0.14 -0.62 -15.31
N ALA A 176 0.12 -0.98 -14.06
CA ALA A 176 1.44 -1.40 -13.62
C ALA A 176 1.63 -2.91 -13.76
N PRO A 177 2.75 -3.35 -14.32
CA PRO A 177 3.11 -4.77 -14.42
C PRO A 177 3.69 -5.28 -13.10
N VAL A 178 2.86 -5.29 -12.04
CA VAL A 178 3.31 -5.66 -10.70
C VAL A 178 3.40 -7.19 -10.54
N TYR A 179 2.51 -7.91 -11.22
CA TYR A 179 2.41 -9.36 -11.14
C TYR A 179 3.05 -10.10 -12.31
N TYR A 180 3.61 -9.37 -13.26
CA TYR A 180 4.29 -9.91 -14.44
C TYR A 180 5.37 -8.94 -14.92
N PRO A 181 6.37 -9.40 -15.68
CA PRO A 181 7.44 -8.51 -16.17
C PRO A 181 6.92 -7.43 -17.11
N ILE A 182 7.47 -6.22 -17.02
CA ILE A 182 7.11 -5.10 -17.91
C ILE A 182 7.33 -5.43 -19.39
N THR A 183 8.23 -6.35 -19.66
CA THR A 183 8.55 -6.81 -21.03
C THR A 183 7.36 -7.47 -21.73
N TYR A 184 6.35 -7.94 -21.00
CA TYR A 184 5.14 -8.53 -21.56
C TYR A 184 4.17 -7.49 -22.12
N ILE A 185 4.35 -6.22 -21.76
CA ILE A 185 3.56 -5.13 -22.33
C ILE A 185 4.20 -4.69 -23.66
N PRO A 186 3.47 -4.78 -24.78
CA PRO A 186 3.98 -4.35 -26.07
C PRO A 186 4.12 -2.82 -26.14
N LEU A 187 5.06 -2.34 -26.93
CA LEU A 187 5.16 -0.94 -27.31
C LEU A 187 3.99 -0.56 -28.24
N PRO A 188 3.38 0.65 -28.10
CA PRO A 188 3.79 1.76 -27.20
C PRO A 188 3.15 1.74 -25.81
N TRP A 189 2.30 0.76 -25.48
CA TRP A 189 1.53 0.69 -24.25
C TRP A 189 2.39 0.63 -22.98
N ARG A 190 3.63 0.15 -23.12
CA ARG A 190 4.61 0.11 -22.02
C ARG A 190 4.88 1.49 -21.41
N TYR A 191 4.80 2.55 -22.24
CA TYR A 191 4.99 3.91 -21.72
C TYR A 191 3.88 4.34 -20.72
N LEU A 192 2.67 3.79 -20.83
CA LEU A 192 1.62 4.06 -19.87
C LEU A 192 1.90 3.41 -18.51
N ALA A 193 2.58 2.26 -18.50
CA ALA A 193 2.95 1.61 -17.25
C ALA A 193 3.89 2.48 -16.40
N TYR A 194 4.79 3.25 -17.02
CA TYR A 194 5.68 4.15 -16.31
C TYR A 194 4.99 5.36 -15.65
N LEU A 195 3.71 5.59 -15.93
CA LEU A 195 2.93 6.58 -15.18
C LEU A 195 2.58 6.11 -13.77
N SER A 196 2.67 4.81 -13.52
CA SER A 196 2.36 4.22 -12.22
C SER A 196 3.62 4.05 -11.37
N PRO A 197 3.65 4.57 -10.12
CA PRO A 197 4.77 4.37 -9.22
C PRO A 197 4.99 2.90 -8.84
N THR A 198 3.93 2.07 -8.88
CA THR A 198 4.03 0.64 -8.62
C THR A 198 4.84 -0.11 -9.67
N THR A 199 4.98 0.45 -10.89
CA THR A 199 5.85 -0.09 -11.94
C THR A 199 7.31 -0.08 -11.52
N TYR A 200 7.80 1.05 -10.99
CA TYR A 200 9.19 1.18 -10.53
C TYR A 200 9.45 0.25 -9.34
N ALA A 201 8.52 0.19 -8.39
CA ALA A 201 8.59 -0.74 -7.27
C ALA A 201 8.66 -2.20 -7.74
N ALA A 202 7.84 -2.58 -8.73
CA ALA A 202 7.83 -3.91 -9.31
C ALA A 202 9.13 -4.24 -10.04
N GLN A 203 9.67 -3.33 -10.87
CA GLN A 203 10.93 -3.54 -11.57
C GLN A 203 12.09 -3.76 -10.59
N ILE A 204 12.20 -2.93 -9.55
CA ILE A 204 13.18 -3.11 -8.48
C ILE A 204 13.00 -4.47 -7.81
N GLY A 205 11.78 -4.83 -7.45
CA GLY A 205 11.48 -6.11 -6.81
C GLY A 205 11.81 -7.32 -7.68
N HIS A 206 11.50 -7.26 -8.98
CA HIS A 206 11.79 -8.33 -9.94
C HIS A 206 13.28 -8.48 -10.23
N ASP A 207 14.06 -7.37 -10.22
CA ASP A 207 15.52 -7.40 -10.34
C ASP A 207 16.16 -8.00 -9.09
N LEU A 208 15.72 -7.58 -7.90
CA LEU A 208 16.22 -8.07 -6.62
C LEU A 208 16.06 -9.60 -6.44
N ILE A 209 15.01 -10.20 -7.01
CA ILE A 209 14.84 -11.66 -7.00
C ILE A 209 15.53 -12.36 -8.17
N GLY A 210 16.29 -11.63 -8.99
CA GLY A 210 17.03 -12.17 -10.13
C GLY A 210 16.17 -12.63 -11.30
N PHE A 211 14.87 -12.27 -11.31
CA PHE A 211 13.97 -12.64 -12.40
C PHE A 211 14.12 -11.74 -13.61
N LEU A 212 14.33 -10.46 -13.41
CA LEU A 212 14.53 -9.46 -14.47
C LEU A 212 15.90 -8.83 -14.28
N SER A 213 16.76 -8.93 -15.30
CA SER A 213 18.06 -8.21 -15.27
C SER A 213 17.84 -6.80 -15.80
N VAL A 214 17.62 -5.85 -14.91
CA VAL A 214 17.50 -4.43 -15.26
C VAL A 214 18.90 -3.81 -15.38
N PRO A 215 19.23 -3.07 -16.45
CA PRO A 215 20.48 -2.32 -16.51
C PRO A 215 20.65 -1.40 -15.29
N THR A 216 21.85 -1.31 -14.74
CA THR A 216 22.13 -0.58 -13.49
C THR A 216 21.71 0.89 -13.54
N ASP A 217 21.85 1.54 -14.70
CA ASP A 217 21.40 2.90 -14.93
C ASP A 217 19.87 3.04 -14.85
N MET A 218 19.12 2.10 -15.42
CA MET A 218 17.66 2.06 -15.32
C MET A 218 17.20 1.73 -13.89
N LEU A 219 17.87 0.79 -13.22
CA LEU A 219 17.58 0.46 -11.83
C LEU A 219 17.78 1.65 -10.89
N LEU A 220 18.85 2.44 -11.12
CA LEU A 220 19.06 3.70 -10.39
C LEU A 220 17.94 4.71 -10.64
N ILE A 221 17.48 4.82 -11.89
CA ILE A 221 16.34 5.68 -12.24
C ILE A 221 15.09 5.21 -11.50
N ASP A 222 14.80 3.90 -11.46
CA ASP A 222 13.64 3.34 -10.76
C ASP A 222 13.66 3.70 -9.27
N TRP A 223 14.80 3.56 -8.61
CA TRP A 223 14.97 3.96 -7.20
C TRP A 223 14.78 5.47 -7.00
N VAL A 224 15.39 6.30 -7.84
CA VAL A 224 15.27 7.77 -7.75
C VAL A 224 13.84 8.21 -7.97
N VAL A 225 13.13 7.63 -8.95
CA VAL A 225 11.72 7.95 -9.22
C VAL A 225 10.84 7.52 -8.06
N LEU A 226 11.00 6.30 -7.54
CA LEU A 226 10.21 5.80 -6.42
C LEU A 226 10.40 6.66 -5.16
N LEU A 227 11.64 7.01 -4.82
CA LEU A 227 11.96 7.89 -3.68
C LEU A 227 11.40 9.29 -3.89
N SER A 228 11.56 9.87 -5.09
CA SER A 228 11.06 11.21 -5.42
C SER A 228 9.53 11.29 -5.36
N LEU A 229 8.84 10.29 -5.89
CA LEU A 229 7.38 10.20 -5.83
C LEU A 229 6.90 10.01 -4.39
N THR A 230 7.55 9.15 -3.62
CA THR A 230 7.23 8.97 -2.19
C THR A 230 7.40 10.28 -1.44
N ALA A 231 8.51 10.99 -1.62
CA ALA A 231 8.76 12.28 -0.98
C ALA A 231 7.74 13.34 -1.43
N LEU A 232 7.41 13.38 -2.72
CA LEU A 232 6.41 14.31 -3.26
C LEU A 232 5.03 14.08 -2.65
N PHE A 233 4.57 12.82 -2.61
CA PHE A 233 3.26 12.51 -2.04
C PHE A 233 3.22 12.73 -0.54
N LEU A 234 4.28 12.42 0.19
CA LEU A 234 4.42 12.79 1.62
C LEU A 234 4.31 14.30 1.83
N TRP A 235 5.00 15.08 1.00
CA TRP A 235 4.94 16.53 1.08
C TRP A 235 3.54 17.07 0.77
N ILE A 236 2.87 16.54 -0.27
CA ILE A 236 1.49 16.91 -0.60
C ILE A 236 0.53 16.54 0.53
N GLY A 237 0.66 15.33 1.07
CA GLY A 237 -0.15 14.84 2.19
C GLY A 237 -0.01 15.75 3.40
N MET A 238 1.21 16.08 3.80
CA MET A 238 1.47 16.97 4.94
C MET A 238 0.98 18.40 4.72
N LYS A 239 1.12 18.94 3.50
CA LYS A 239 0.79 20.34 3.20
C LYS A 239 -0.70 20.57 2.98
N LYS A 240 -1.41 19.59 2.37
CA LYS A 240 -2.85 19.67 2.09
C LYS A 240 -3.73 19.08 3.19
N ALA A 241 -3.13 18.50 4.20
CA ALA A 241 -3.83 17.98 5.37
C ALA A 241 -4.53 19.11 6.12
N ARG A 242 -5.75 19.44 5.72
CA ARG A 242 -6.61 20.35 6.49
C ARG A 242 -7.22 19.56 7.64
N TRP A 243 -6.47 19.50 8.74
CA TRP A 243 -6.90 18.82 9.95
C TRP A 243 -8.02 19.56 10.68
N ARG A 244 -8.00 20.87 10.59
CA ARG A 244 -9.00 21.76 11.18
C ARG A 244 -9.61 22.56 10.05
N GLU A 245 -10.85 22.30 9.71
CA GLU A 245 -11.68 23.28 9.02
C GLU A 245 -12.02 24.37 10.07
N ILE A 246 -11.51 25.58 9.82
CA ILE A 246 -11.86 26.76 10.60
C ILE A 246 -13.25 27.21 10.17
#